data_0ad40a976af5bec7e59c7177f13745ab
#
_entry.id   0ad40a976af5bec7e59c7177f13745ab
#
_cell.length_a   1.000
_cell.length_b   1.000
_cell.length_c   1.000
_cell.angle_alpha   90.00
_cell.angle_beta   90.00
_cell.angle_gamma   90.00
#
_symmetry.space_group_name_H-M   'P 1'
#
loop_
_entity.id
_entity.type
_entity.pdbx_description
1 polymer ?
#
loop_
_entity_poly.entity_id
_entity_poly.type
_entity_poly.pdbx_seq_one_letter_code
_entity_poly.pdbx_strand_id
1 'polypeptide(L)'
;MKSDRPLIWPVPLLLSALLGALLTSLLPHAGAAVPGAPSPPAEVIISASDMASTPYGLLGKWMLDEGGQPARWLGYQLEDRALREPVNVVLIDQAATTPQEATTRLLAAMSAAGYPARSGYSVGYRAVIGTQTYFQQPTGKDEAFSDGAWWRANNHGRLFGPAPLPGGGYLWTGAFSRERFTLISAMHHPYDSFRAARDNLVARLDAGGIFRRSAMFSMDNALNTPTLTTDDHDAQAVVLIAPRAPGF
;
A
#
# COMPACT_ATOMS: atom_id res chain seq x y z
N MET A 1 70.54 3.91 -6.25
CA MET A 1 71.23 5.25 -6.49
C MET A 1 70.17 6.22 -7.00
N LYS A 2 70.13 7.45 -6.41
CA LYS A 2 69.22 8.62 -6.65
C LYS A 2 67.78 8.36 -6.16
N SER A 3 67.29 8.71 -5.02
CA SER A 3 67.19 9.97 -4.27
C SER A 3 66.64 11.13 -5.10
N ASP A 4 65.36 11.45 -4.96
CA ASP A 4 64.88 12.82 -5.06
C ASP A 4 63.64 13.03 -4.16
N ARG A 5 63.74 14.10 -3.38
CA ARG A 5 62.84 14.51 -2.29
C ARG A 5 61.70 15.41 -2.80
N PRO A 6 60.62 15.56 -2.04
CA PRO A 6 59.51 16.42 -2.43
C PRO A 6 59.75 17.90 -2.14
N LEU A 7 59.23 18.71 -3.03
CA LEU A 7 59.22 20.18 -2.93
C LEU A 7 57.99 20.63 -2.11
N ILE A 8 58.24 21.30 -1.01
CA ILE A 8 57.24 21.98 -0.17
C ILE A 8 57.12 23.43 -0.67
N TRP A 9 55.91 23.90 -0.92
CA TRP A 9 55.62 25.31 -1.16
C TRP A 9 54.72 25.88 -0.08
N PRO A 10 54.95 27.12 0.38
CA PRO A 10 54.26 27.68 1.53
C PRO A 10 52.96 28.40 1.17
N VAL A 11 52.05 28.39 2.10
CA VAL A 11 50.80 29.13 2.14
C VAL A 11 51.06 30.58 2.55
N PRO A 12 50.45 31.59 1.93
CA PRO A 12 50.28 32.89 2.58
C PRO A 12 48.93 33.05 3.22
N LEU A 13 48.95 33.36 4.50
CA LEU A 13 47.83 33.96 5.26
C LEU A 13 47.57 35.36 4.68
N LEU A 14 46.29 35.64 4.42
CA LEU A 14 45.79 37.02 4.33
C LEU A 14 44.54 37.15 5.22
N LEU A 15 44.76 37.82 6.32
CA LEU A 15 43.75 38.39 7.22
C LEU A 15 43.19 39.65 6.54
N SER A 16 41.85 39.73 6.43
CA SER A 16 41.19 41.00 6.21
C SER A 16 39.86 41.02 6.96
N ALA A 17 39.87 41.76 8.05
CA ALA A 17 38.70 42.15 8.79
C ALA A 17 37.96 43.26 8.03
N LEU A 18 36.65 43.17 7.93
CA LEU A 18 35.76 44.34 7.72
C LEU A 18 34.45 44.14 8.43
N LEU A 19 34.22 45.04 9.37
CA LEU A 19 32.99 45.31 10.08
C LEU A 19 31.90 45.77 9.08
N GLY A 20 30.66 45.26 9.24
CA GLY A 20 29.53 45.78 8.47
C GLY A 20 28.19 45.37 9.05
N ALA A 21 27.65 46.23 9.90
CA ALA A 21 26.23 46.54 10.17
C ALA A 21 25.19 45.43 10.29
N LEU A 22 24.66 45.27 11.51
CA LEU A 22 23.38 44.72 11.86
C LEU A 22 22.24 45.40 11.08
N LEU A 23 21.50 44.62 10.30
CA LEU A 23 20.09 44.90 9.98
C LEU A 23 19.31 43.61 10.25
N THR A 24 18.69 43.56 11.42
CA THR A 24 17.71 42.54 11.79
C THR A 24 16.43 42.76 11.01
N SER A 25 16.24 42.09 9.89
CA SER A 25 14.93 41.93 9.30
C SER A 25 14.24 40.71 9.93
N LEU A 26 13.23 40.97 10.73
CA LEU A 26 12.24 40.00 11.20
C LEU A 26 11.43 39.49 9.99
N LEU A 27 11.94 38.47 9.35
CA LEU A 27 11.11 37.63 8.46
C LEU A 27 10.45 36.55 9.35
N PRO A 28 9.12 36.32 9.20
CA PRO A 28 8.50 35.20 9.90
C PRO A 28 9.18 33.90 9.44
N HIS A 29 9.71 33.16 10.41
CA HIS A 29 10.22 31.82 10.18
C HIS A 29 9.08 30.97 9.65
N ALA A 30 9.09 30.66 8.37
CA ALA A 30 8.34 29.55 7.85
C ALA A 30 8.77 28.32 8.66
N GLY A 31 7.85 27.75 9.44
CA GLY A 31 8.13 26.60 10.28
C GLY A 31 8.75 25.50 9.43
N ALA A 32 9.96 25.09 9.82
CA ALA A 32 10.61 23.93 9.22
C ALA A 32 9.66 22.74 9.37
N ALA A 33 9.23 22.17 8.24
CA ALA A 33 8.42 20.96 8.22
C ALA A 33 9.19 19.88 8.99
N VAL A 34 8.55 19.31 10.01
CA VAL A 34 9.10 18.19 10.78
C VAL A 34 9.23 17.02 9.80
N PRO A 35 10.45 16.48 9.55
CA PRO A 35 10.60 15.34 8.66
C PRO A 35 9.93 14.13 9.31
N GLY A 36 8.89 13.57 8.68
CA GLY A 36 8.28 12.32 9.10
C GLY A 36 6.81 12.36 9.54
N ALA A 37 6.14 13.50 9.54
CA ALA A 37 4.67 13.50 9.65
C ALA A 37 4.08 12.97 8.33
N PRO A 38 3.26 11.90 8.33
CA PRO A 38 2.58 11.47 7.13
C PRO A 38 1.73 12.63 6.61
N SER A 39 1.91 12.98 5.35
CA SER A 39 1.05 13.98 4.69
C SER A 39 -0.41 13.55 4.87
N PRO A 40 -1.32 14.48 5.18
CA PRO A 40 -2.74 14.14 5.26
C PRO A 40 -3.17 13.51 3.92
N PRO A 41 -4.01 12.46 3.95
CA PRO A 41 -4.49 11.81 2.75
C PRO A 41 -5.13 12.85 1.84
N ALA A 42 -4.72 12.86 0.57
CA ALA A 42 -5.29 13.77 -0.42
C ALA A 42 -6.75 13.36 -0.69
N GLU A 43 -7.65 14.34 -0.69
CA GLU A 43 -9.03 14.12 -1.10
C GLU A 43 -9.04 13.78 -2.61
N VAL A 44 -9.50 12.57 -2.94
CA VAL A 44 -9.66 12.12 -4.32
C VAL A 44 -11.14 12.17 -4.64
N ILE A 45 -11.50 12.94 -5.67
CA ILE A 45 -12.87 12.95 -6.19
C ILE A 45 -13.05 11.66 -6.99
N ILE A 46 -13.71 10.69 -6.39
CA ILE A 46 -14.08 9.44 -7.05
C ILE A 46 -15.56 9.51 -7.47
N SER A 47 -15.86 8.88 -8.61
CA SER A 47 -17.25 8.70 -9.02
C SER A 47 -18.02 7.90 -7.96
N ALA A 48 -19.25 8.29 -7.67
CA ALA A 48 -20.12 7.52 -6.77
C ALA A 48 -20.31 6.07 -7.25
N SER A 49 -20.21 5.81 -8.54
CA SER A 49 -20.24 4.44 -9.11
C SER A 49 -19.05 3.58 -8.73
N ASP A 50 -17.91 4.21 -8.36
CA ASP A 50 -16.70 3.51 -7.94
C ASP A 50 -16.63 3.31 -6.42
N MET A 51 -17.72 3.63 -5.70
CA MET A 51 -17.88 3.41 -4.27
C MET A 51 -18.92 2.32 -3.98
N ALA A 52 -18.64 1.50 -2.99
CA ALA A 52 -19.57 0.52 -2.44
C ALA A 52 -20.05 0.98 -1.05
N SER A 53 -21.38 0.94 -0.83
CA SER A 53 -21.97 1.13 0.49
C SER A 53 -21.89 -0.18 1.26
N THR A 54 -21.21 -0.18 2.40
CA THR A 54 -20.96 -1.38 3.19
C THR A 54 -21.36 -1.17 4.66
N PRO A 55 -21.45 -2.22 5.48
CA PRO A 55 -21.65 -2.10 6.92
C PRO A 55 -20.58 -1.28 7.65
N TYR A 56 -19.43 -1.05 7.00
CA TYR A 56 -18.27 -0.31 7.54
C TYR A 56 -18.14 1.09 6.94
N GLY A 57 -19.15 1.56 6.21
CA GLY A 57 -19.17 2.82 5.50
C GLY A 57 -18.91 2.69 3.99
N LEU A 58 -18.60 3.81 3.34
CA LEU A 58 -18.29 3.83 1.92
C LEU A 58 -16.85 3.33 1.70
N LEU A 59 -16.68 2.36 0.81
CA LEU A 59 -15.37 1.82 0.42
C LEU A 59 -15.19 1.94 -1.09
N GLY A 60 -13.99 2.34 -1.52
CA GLY A 60 -13.62 2.32 -2.93
C GLY A 60 -13.61 0.90 -3.48
N LYS A 61 -14.16 0.72 -4.66
CA LYS A 61 -14.26 -0.58 -5.36
C LYS A 61 -12.93 -1.05 -5.92
N TRP A 62 -11.99 -0.13 -6.13
CA TRP A 62 -10.78 -0.36 -6.91
C TRP A 62 -9.52 0.05 -6.15
N MET A 63 -8.43 -0.65 -6.39
CA MET A 63 -7.10 -0.11 -6.21
C MET A 63 -6.92 1.04 -7.20
N LEU A 64 -6.29 2.14 -6.78
CA LEU A 64 -6.01 3.32 -7.59
C LEU A 64 -4.51 3.41 -7.86
N ASP A 65 -4.15 3.87 -9.04
CA ASP A 65 -2.77 4.20 -9.42
C ASP A 65 -2.33 5.57 -8.84
N GLU A 66 -1.11 5.98 -9.14
CA GLU A 66 -0.56 7.28 -8.72
C GLU A 66 -1.37 8.47 -9.24
N GLY A 67 -2.03 8.34 -10.39
CA GLY A 67 -2.92 9.34 -10.97
C GLY A 67 -4.32 9.37 -10.33
N GLY A 68 -4.60 8.47 -9.38
CA GLY A 68 -5.91 8.34 -8.75
C GLY A 68 -6.96 7.67 -9.64
N GLN A 69 -6.54 7.03 -10.72
CA GLN A 69 -7.42 6.26 -11.59
C GLN A 69 -7.48 4.80 -11.15
N PRO A 70 -8.60 4.09 -11.41
CA PRO A 70 -8.65 2.66 -11.13
C PRO A 70 -7.51 1.91 -11.81
N ALA A 71 -6.68 1.27 -11.00
CA ALA A 71 -5.47 0.58 -11.45
C ALA A 71 -5.80 -0.56 -12.41
N ARG A 72 -4.92 -0.72 -13.38
CA ARG A 72 -4.95 -1.81 -14.35
C ARG A 72 -3.70 -2.64 -14.17
N TRP A 73 -3.82 -3.95 -14.34
CA TRP A 73 -2.67 -4.83 -14.36
C TRP A 73 -1.67 -4.36 -15.43
N LEU A 74 -0.45 -4.06 -15.03
CA LEU A 74 0.57 -3.37 -15.81
C LEU A 74 0.69 -3.87 -17.27
N GLY A 75 0.00 -3.20 -18.20
CA GLY A 75 0.05 -3.52 -19.63
C GLY A 75 -0.49 -4.90 -20.03
N TYR A 76 -0.97 -5.70 -19.07
CA TYR A 76 -1.52 -7.02 -19.34
C TYR A 76 -2.97 -6.89 -19.80
N GLN A 77 -3.26 -7.56 -20.91
CA GLN A 77 -4.62 -7.72 -21.41
C GLN A 77 -5.02 -9.19 -21.32
N LEU A 78 -6.20 -9.43 -20.79
CA LEU A 78 -6.83 -10.75 -20.80
C LEU A 78 -7.89 -10.77 -21.90
N GLU A 79 -7.67 -11.56 -22.95
CA GLU A 79 -8.58 -11.64 -24.11
C GLU A 79 -8.91 -10.25 -24.68
N ASP A 80 -7.87 -9.44 -24.93
CA ASP A 80 -7.94 -8.07 -25.46
C ASP A 80 -8.64 -7.04 -24.54
N ARG A 81 -8.94 -7.40 -23.30
CA ARG A 81 -9.55 -6.54 -22.30
C ARG A 81 -8.53 -6.14 -21.23
N ALA A 82 -8.54 -4.87 -20.82
CA ALA A 82 -7.71 -4.42 -19.71
C ALA A 82 -8.22 -5.03 -18.40
N LEU A 83 -7.32 -5.64 -17.64
CA LEU A 83 -7.62 -6.23 -16.35
C LEU A 83 -7.60 -5.14 -15.26
N ARG A 84 -8.72 -4.93 -14.57
CA ARG A 84 -8.86 -3.96 -13.48
C ARG A 84 -8.67 -4.65 -12.14
N GLU A 85 -7.95 -4.02 -11.22
CA GLU A 85 -7.64 -4.59 -9.91
C GLU A 85 -8.72 -4.25 -8.87
N PRO A 86 -9.54 -5.24 -8.45
CA PRO A 86 -10.62 -5.01 -7.49
C PRO A 86 -10.12 -5.01 -6.04
N VAL A 87 -10.76 -4.20 -5.19
CA VAL A 87 -10.71 -4.42 -3.74
C VAL A 87 -11.49 -5.69 -3.42
N ASN A 88 -10.84 -6.66 -2.77
CA ASN A 88 -11.41 -7.98 -2.49
C ASN A 88 -11.20 -8.48 -1.05
N VAL A 89 -10.53 -7.68 -0.20
CA VAL A 89 -10.31 -7.98 1.22
C VAL A 89 -10.57 -6.74 2.06
N VAL A 90 -11.15 -6.93 3.25
CA VAL A 90 -11.28 -5.90 4.29
C VAL A 90 -10.76 -6.48 5.61
N LEU A 91 -9.82 -5.77 6.24
CA LEU A 91 -9.32 -6.12 7.57
C LEU A 91 -9.77 -5.08 8.58
N ILE A 92 -10.22 -5.53 9.74
CA ILE A 92 -10.66 -4.67 10.84
C ILE A 92 -9.89 -5.05 12.10
N ASP A 93 -9.10 -4.13 12.64
CA ASP A 93 -8.46 -4.30 13.93
C ASP A 93 -9.21 -3.49 15.00
N GLN A 94 -10.00 -4.18 15.80
CA GLN A 94 -10.76 -3.59 16.91
C GLN A 94 -9.90 -3.44 18.17
N ALA A 95 -8.72 -4.08 18.22
CA ALA A 95 -7.84 -4.06 19.39
C ALA A 95 -6.88 -2.88 19.38
N ALA A 96 -6.50 -2.38 18.21
CA ALA A 96 -5.58 -1.26 18.10
C ALA A 96 -6.22 0.04 18.56
N THR A 97 -5.46 0.84 19.30
CA THR A 97 -5.88 2.14 19.86
C THR A 97 -5.26 3.32 19.11
N THR A 98 -4.19 3.08 18.35
CA THR A 98 -3.52 4.09 17.52
C THR A 98 -3.27 3.57 16.11
N PRO A 99 -3.11 4.47 15.11
CA PRO A 99 -2.78 4.06 13.73
C PRO A 99 -1.46 3.30 13.64
N GLN A 100 -0.47 3.69 14.46
CA GLN A 100 0.84 3.05 14.51
C GLN A 100 0.76 1.62 15.05
N GLU A 101 0.01 1.45 16.15
CA GLU A 101 -0.26 0.11 16.71
C GLU A 101 -0.97 -0.77 15.69
N ALA A 102 -2.01 -0.25 15.05
CA ALA A 102 -2.76 -0.93 14.02
C ALA A 102 -1.86 -1.40 12.86
N THR A 103 -0.98 -0.51 12.38
CA THR A 103 -0.01 -0.86 11.32
C THR A 103 0.99 -1.91 11.79
N THR A 104 1.52 -1.79 12.99
CA THR A 104 2.46 -2.78 13.54
C THR A 104 1.81 -4.17 13.65
N ARG A 105 0.59 -4.23 14.14
CA ARG A 105 -0.19 -5.47 14.25
C ARG A 105 -0.51 -6.07 12.88
N LEU A 106 -0.85 -5.23 11.90
CA LEU A 106 -1.05 -5.66 10.52
C LEU A 106 0.20 -6.32 9.94
N LEU A 107 1.36 -5.65 10.03
CA LEU A 107 2.63 -6.16 9.49
C LEU A 107 3.02 -7.50 10.15
N ALA A 108 2.84 -7.61 11.47
CA ALA A 108 3.08 -8.85 12.21
C ALA A 108 2.14 -9.97 11.76
N ALA A 109 0.84 -9.69 11.60
CA ALA A 109 -0.15 -10.66 11.15
C ALA A 109 0.12 -11.14 9.72
N MET A 110 0.44 -10.23 8.81
CA MET A 110 0.79 -10.57 7.42
C MET A 110 2.04 -11.44 7.36
N SER A 111 3.08 -11.10 8.12
CA SER A 111 4.30 -11.90 8.20
C SER A 111 4.03 -13.30 8.76
N ALA A 112 3.27 -13.41 9.85
CA ALA A 112 2.89 -14.67 10.46
C ALA A 112 2.04 -15.56 9.54
N ALA A 113 1.20 -14.93 8.70
CA ALA A 113 0.41 -15.62 7.67
C ALA A 113 1.25 -16.05 6.45
N GLY A 114 2.56 -15.78 6.43
CA GLY A 114 3.44 -16.10 5.31
C GLY A 114 3.34 -15.12 4.13
N TYR A 115 2.84 -13.92 4.38
CA TYR A 115 2.79 -12.79 3.45
C TYR A 115 3.64 -11.61 3.94
N PRO A 116 4.96 -11.80 4.17
CA PRO A 116 5.80 -10.66 4.55
C PRO A 116 5.86 -9.62 3.43
N ALA A 117 6.27 -8.40 3.75
CA ALA A 117 6.67 -7.42 2.75
C ALA A 117 7.84 -7.97 1.91
N ARG A 118 7.72 -7.92 0.60
CA ARG A 118 8.74 -8.37 -0.36
C ARG A 118 8.93 -7.33 -1.46
N SER A 119 10.18 -7.08 -1.83
CA SER A 119 10.53 -6.19 -2.93
C SER A 119 10.35 -6.83 -4.31
N GLY A 120 10.39 -6.00 -5.35
CA GLY A 120 10.26 -6.39 -6.75
C GLY A 120 8.85 -6.17 -7.32
N TYR A 121 8.03 -5.37 -6.64
CA TYR A 121 6.66 -5.04 -7.06
C TYR A 121 6.50 -3.55 -7.35
N SER A 122 5.52 -3.20 -8.17
CA SER A 122 5.14 -1.80 -8.39
C SER A 122 4.54 -1.19 -7.12
N VAL A 123 4.72 0.12 -6.93
CA VAL A 123 4.28 0.90 -5.78
C VAL A 123 3.53 2.16 -6.22
N GLY A 124 3.08 2.97 -5.26
CA GLY A 124 2.37 4.22 -5.54
C GLY A 124 0.86 4.06 -5.55
N TYR A 125 0.36 2.89 -5.20
CA TYR A 125 -1.07 2.61 -5.18
C TYR A 125 -1.78 3.19 -3.96
N ARG A 126 -3.08 3.41 -4.14
CA ARG A 126 -4.00 3.97 -3.12
C ARG A 126 -5.34 3.28 -3.19
N ALA A 127 -6.16 3.49 -2.15
CA ALA A 127 -7.59 3.21 -2.19
C ALA A 127 -8.35 4.23 -1.36
N VAL A 128 -9.68 4.28 -1.55
CA VAL A 128 -10.54 5.23 -0.84
C VAL A 128 -11.33 4.50 0.24
N ILE A 129 -11.37 5.10 1.42
CA ILE A 129 -12.18 4.67 2.55
C ILE A 129 -12.93 5.91 3.08
N GLY A 130 -14.25 5.90 3.04
CA GLY A 130 -15.04 7.11 3.26
C GLY A 130 -14.82 8.13 2.15
N THR A 131 -14.34 9.30 2.53
CA THR A 131 -13.97 10.40 1.63
C THR A 131 -12.46 10.56 1.50
N GLN A 132 -11.66 9.71 2.15
CA GLN A 132 -10.22 9.86 2.22
C GLN A 132 -9.48 8.80 1.43
N THR A 133 -8.31 9.20 0.90
CA THR A 133 -7.40 8.32 0.19
C THR A 133 -6.31 7.82 1.12
N TYR A 134 -6.06 6.52 1.09
CA TYR A 134 -5.04 5.85 1.88
C TYR A 134 -3.98 5.24 0.97
N PHE A 135 -2.71 5.45 1.30
CA PHE A 135 -1.59 4.85 0.60
C PHE A 135 -1.42 3.39 0.97
N GLN A 136 -0.74 2.66 0.10
CA GLN A 136 -0.47 1.24 0.29
C GLN A 136 0.39 0.93 1.50
N GLN A 137 0.13 -0.24 2.06
CA GLN A 137 1.05 -0.99 2.91
C GLN A 137 1.45 -2.27 2.16
N PRO A 138 2.70 -2.71 2.22
CA PRO A 138 3.84 -2.09 2.91
C PRO A 138 4.31 -0.79 2.21
N THR A 139 5.02 0.07 2.95
CA THR A 139 5.51 1.38 2.45
C THR A 139 6.94 1.35 1.94
N GLY A 140 7.59 0.20 1.96
CA GLY A 140 8.95 0.05 1.46
C GLY A 140 9.04 0.24 -0.06
N LYS A 141 10.27 0.55 -0.52
CA LYS A 141 10.53 0.71 -1.95
C LYS A 141 10.27 -0.60 -2.68
N ASP A 142 9.44 -0.52 -3.73
CA ASP A 142 9.08 -1.66 -4.59
C ASP A 142 8.50 -2.87 -3.82
N GLU A 143 7.74 -2.64 -2.73
CA GLU A 143 7.22 -3.69 -1.87
C GLU A 143 5.72 -3.96 -2.04
N ALA A 144 5.36 -5.24 -1.91
CA ALA A 144 4.00 -5.72 -1.70
C ALA A 144 3.99 -6.82 -0.63
N PHE A 145 2.84 -7.12 -0.07
CA PHE A 145 2.65 -8.36 0.70
C PHE A 145 2.62 -9.53 -0.27
N SER A 146 3.48 -10.53 -0.07
CA SER A 146 3.53 -11.69 -0.97
C SER A 146 3.94 -12.98 -0.25
N ASP A 147 3.32 -14.09 -0.66
CA ASP A 147 3.67 -15.44 -0.18
C ASP A 147 4.85 -16.07 -0.94
N GLY A 148 5.34 -15.42 -1.99
CA GLY A 148 6.47 -15.87 -2.80
C GLY A 148 7.33 -14.72 -3.30
N ALA A 149 8.48 -15.08 -3.88
CA ALA A 149 9.32 -14.11 -4.55
C ALA A 149 8.70 -13.74 -5.91
N TRP A 150 8.90 -12.50 -6.36
CA TRP A 150 8.33 -11.95 -7.60
C TRP A 150 8.66 -12.79 -8.85
N TRP A 151 9.78 -13.53 -8.86
CA TRP A 151 10.19 -14.42 -9.97
C TRP A 151 9.61 -15.84 -9.90
N ARG A 152 8.57 -16.06 -9.11
CA ARG A 152 7.84 -17.33 -8.99
C ARG A 152 6.34 -17.06 -9.03
N ALA A 153 5.57 -18.10 -9.33
CA ALA A 153 4.12 -18.02 -9.10
C ALA A 153 3.85 -17.69 -7.64
N ASN A 154 3.09 -16.64 -7.40
CA ASN A 154 2.84 -16.13 -6.04
C ASN A 154 1.47 -15.46 -5.95
N ASN A 155 0.96 -15.36 -4.73
CA ASN A 155 -0.13 -14.47 -4.39
C ASN A 155 0.47 -13.21 -3.78
N HIS A 156 0.06 -12.03 -4.26
CA HIS A 156 0.53 -10.78 -3.71
C HIS A 156 -0.58 -9.73 -3.69
N GLY A 157 -0.36 -8.67 -2.95
CA GLY A 157 -1.32 -7.58 -2.89
C GLY A 157 -0.88 -6.47 -1.96
N ARG A 158 -1.78 -5.51 -1.80
CA ARG A 158 -1.57 -4.32 -0.99
C ARG A 158 -2.77 -4.09 -0.10
N LEU A 159 -2.53 -3.48 1.06
CA LEU A 159 -3.54 -3.05 2.00
C LEU A 159 -3.48 -1.53 2.13
N PHE A 160 -4.62 -0.88 2.20
CA PHE A 160 -4.77 0.57 2.23
C PHE A 160 -5.46 0.97 3.53
N GLY A 161 -4.84 1.87 4.26
CA GLY A 161 -5.26 2.25 5.61
C GLY A 161 -4.04 2.68 6.44
N PRO A 162 -4.17 2.76 7.79
CA PRO A 162 -5.34 2.45 8.58
C PRO A 162 -6.37 3.59 8.62
N ALA A 163 -7.63 3.29 8.34
CA ALA A 163 -8.73 4.22 8.48
C ALA A 163 -9.40 4.05 9.85
N PRO A 164 -9.62 5.12 10.64
CA PRO A 164 -10.28 5.00 11.93
C PRO A 164 -11.76 4.63 11.77
N LEU A 165 -12.26 3.75 12.63
CA LEU A 165 -13.67 3.38 12.68
C LEU A 165 -14.42 4.20 13.74
N PRO A 166 -15.70 4.59 13.50
CA PRO A 166 -16.48 5.34 14.47
C PRO A 166 -16.62 4.66 15.84
N GLY A 167 -16.64 3.32 15.88
CA GLY A 167 -16.71 2.50 17.09
C GLY A 167 -15.37 2.20 17.75
N GLY A 168 -14.26 2.83 17.28
CA GLY A 168 -12.89 2.53 17.66
C GLY A 168 -12.28 1.37 16.86
N GLY A 169 -10.94 1.34 16.84
CA GLY A 169 -10.19 0.44 15.98
C GLY A 169 -9.97 1.02 14.58
N TYR A 170 -9.43 0.19 13.68
CA TYR A 170 -8.96 0.61 12.36
C TYR A 170 -9.35 -0.39 11.28
N LEU A 171 -9.57 0.13 10.07
CA LEU A 171 -9.95 -0.61 8.89
C LEU A 171 -8.89 -0.46 7.80
N TRP A 172 -8.64 -1.54 7.06
CA TRP A 172 -7.92 -1.55 5.78
C TRP A 172 -8.78 -2.20 4.71
N THR A 173 -8.68 -1.68 3.49
CA THR A 173 -9.11 -2.38 2.28
C THR A 173 -7.91 -2.98 1.59
N GLY A 174 -8.09 -4.06 0.82
CA GLY A 174 -6.98 -4.72 0.13
C GLY A 174 -7.35 -5.21 -1.25
N ALA A 175 -6.36 -5.16 -2.15
CA ALA A 175 -6.41 -5.75 -3.48
C ALA A 175 -5.32 -6.83 -3.59
N PHE A 176 -5.74 -8.08 -3.81
CA PHE A 176 -4.87 -9.24 -3.91
C PHE A 176 -5.12 -9.99 -5.19
N SER A 177 -4.04 -10.45 -5.81
CA SER A 177 -4.02 -11.15 -7.08
C SER A 177 -2.96 -12.25 -7.07
N ARG A 178 -3.17 -13.25 -7.91
CA ARG A 178 -2.22 -14.34 -8.16
C ARG A 178 -1.56 -14.16 -9.51
N GLU A 179 -0.25 -14.38 -9.53
CA GLU A 179 0.57 -14.42 -10.73
C GLU A 179 1.00 -15.85 -11.04
N ARG A 180 1.11 -16.15 -12.34
CA ARG A 180 1.85 -17.31 -12.83
C ARG A 180 3.27 -16.90 -13.20
N PHE A 181 4.20 -17.82 -13.05
CA PHE A 181 5.54 -17.67 -13.61
C PHE A 181 5.62 -18.43 -14.94
N THR A 182 6.10 -17.76 -15.99
CA THR A 182 6.42 -18.41 -17.25
C THR A 182 7.85 -18.07 -17.67
N LEU A 183 8.64 -19.06 -18.07
CA LEU A 183 10.02 -18.87 -18.52
C LEU A 183 10.14 -17.95 -19.77
N ILE A 184 9.06 -17.84 -20.54
CA ILE A 184 9.01 -17.08 -21.80
C ILE A 184 8.71 -15.59 -21.52
N SER A 185 8.11 -15.25 -20.39
CA SER A 185 7.71 -13.89 -20.04
C SER A 185 8.41 -13.37 -18.79
N ALA A 186 9.73 -13.53 -18.70
CA ALA A 186 10.52 -13.01 -17.58
C ALA A 186 10.37 -11.49 -17.33
N MET A 187 9.64 -10.78 -18.21
CA MET A 187 9.33 -9.35 -18.08
C MET A 187 7.85 -9.06 -17.79
N HIS A 188 6.96 -10.05 -17.87
CA HIS A 188 5.54 -9.88 -17.62
C HIS A 188 5.03 -11.08 -16.85
N HIS A 189 4.66 -10.90 -15.60
CA HIS A 189 4.01 -11.91 -14.77
C HIS A 189 2.56 -12.03 -15.21
N PRO A 190 2.16 -13.13 -15.90
CA PRO A 190 0.77 -13.28 -16.30
C PRO A 190 -0.11 -13.42 -15.08
N TYR A 191 -1.19 -12.68 -15.08
CA TYR A 191 -2.27 -12.83 -14.12
C TYR A 191 -2.82 -14.27 -14.13
N ASP A 192 -3.27 -14.73 -12.96
CA ASP A 192 -3.90 -16.05 -12.80
C ASP A 192 -5.30 -15.95 -12.18
N SER A 193 -5.46 -15.29 -11.01
CA SER A 193 -6.74 -15.28 -10.31
C SER A 193 -6.78 -14.23 -9.19
N PHE A 194 -7.83 -13.45 -9.11
CA PHE A 194 -8.12 -12.60 -7.96
C PHE A 194 -8.72 -13.42 -6.81
N ARG A 195 -9.64 -14.34 -7.14
CA ARG A 195 -10.33 -15.14 -6.14
C ARG A 195 -9.39 -16.10 -5.42
N ALA A 196 -8.52 -16.79 -6.15
CA ALA A 196 -7.57 -17.70 -5.53
C ALA A 196 -6.58 -16.99 -4.60
N ALA A 197 -6.12 -15.78 -4.95
CA ALA A 197 -5.25 -14.99 -4.09
C ALA A 197 -5.96 -14.54 -2.81
N ARG A 198 -7.17 -13.96 -2.94
CA ARG A 198 -7.99 -13.58 -1.81
C ARG A 198 -8.23 -14.75 -0.86
N ASP A 199 -8.69 -15.87 -1.39
CA ASP A 199 -9.08 -17.02 -0.57
C ASP A 199 -7.86 -17.65 0.12
N ASN A 200 -6.69 -17.67 -0.53
CA ASN A 200 -5.44 -18.12 0.09
C ASN A 200 -5.01 -17.20 1.24
N LEU A 201 -5.01 -15.87 1.03
CA LEU A 201 -4.69 -14.91 2.08
C LEU A 201 -5.62 -15.05 3.29
N VAL A 202 -6.93 -15.12 3.03
CA VAL A 202 -7.96 -15.27 4.07
C VAL A 202 -7.75 -16.52 4.90
N ALA A 203 -7.50 -17.66 4.25
CA ALA A 203 -7.26 -18.92 4.96
C ALA A 203 -6.02 -18.84 5.86
N ARG A 204 -4.95 -18.21 5.39
CA ARG A 204 -3.72 -18.07 6.16
C ARG A 204 -3.83 -17.08 7.31
N LEU A 205 -4.49 -15.94 7.13
CA LEU A 205 -4.74 -14.98 8.20
C LEU A 205 -5.65 -15.56 9.28
N ASP A 206 -6.70 -16.29 8.88
CA ASP A 206 -7.62 -16.95 9.80
C ASP A 206 -6.90 -18.04 10.63
N ALA A 207 -6.05 -18.84 9.99
CA ALA A 207 -5.22 -19.82 10.67
C ALA A 207 -4.18 -19.17 11.62
N GLY A 208 -3.67 -17.99 11.27
CA GLY A 208 -2.70 -17.22 12.08
C GLY A 208 -3.27 -16.64 13.38
N GLY A 209 -4.59 -16.59 13.50
CA GLY A 209 -5.29 -16.34 14.76
C GLY A 209 -5.45 -14.88 15.20
N ILE A 210 -4.75 -13.93 14.60
CA ILE A 210 -4.91 -12.49 14.91
C ILE A 210 -6.19 -11.96 14.24
N PHE A 211 -6.32 -12.19 12.94
CA PHE A 211 -7.50 -11.84 12.16
C PHE A 211 -8.32 -13.11 11.90
N ARG A 212 -9.60 -13.06 12.17
CA ARG A 212 -10.55 -14.18 11.96
C ARG A 212 -11.53 -13.82 10.87
N ARG A 213 -11.79 -14.75 9.98
CA ARG A 213 -12.84 -14.58 8.97
C ARG A 213 -14.20 -14.36 9.67
N SER A 214 -14.89 -13.30 9.28
CA SER A 214 -16.16 -12.89 9.89
C SER A 214 -17.30 -12.90 8.89
N ALA A 215 -17.14 -12.25 7.73
CA ALA A 215 -18.22 -12.04 6.78
C ALA A 215 -17.69 -11.98 5.34
N MET A 216 -18.62 -11.93 4.40
CA MET A 216 -18.41 -11.48 3.02
C MET A 216 -19.52 -10.48 2.68
N PHE A 217 -19.21 -9.51 1.83
CA PHE A 217 -20.22 -8.61 1.28
C PHE A 217 -19.88 -8.24 -0.17
N SER A 218 -20.93 -7.85 -0.92
CA SER A 218 -20.74 -7.41 -2.29
C SER A 218 -20.11 -6.02 -2.33
N MET A 219 -19.04 -5.89 -3.13
CA MET A 219 -18.46 -4.62 -3.52
C MET A 219 -19.06 -4.10 -4.83
N ASP A 220 -19.86 -4.92 -5.51
CA ASP A 220 -20.40 -4.61 -6.83
C ASP A 220 -19.30 -4.13 -7.80
N ASN A 221 -18.21 -4.89 -7.85
CA ASN A 221 -16.99 -4.56 -8.60
C ASN A 221 -16.51 -5.69 -9.53
N ALA A 222 -17.39 -6.61 -9.92
CA ALA A 222 -17.12 -7.49 -11.03
C ALA A 222 -17.42 -6.77 -12.35
N LEU A 223 -16.49 -6.83 -13.28
CA LEU A 223 -16.59 -6.22 -14.62
C LEU A 223 -16.40 -7.28 -15.69
N ASN A 224 -17.26 -7.22 -16.70
CA ASN A 224 -17.11 -7.99 -17.93
C ASN A 224 -17.68 -7.19 -19.11
N THR A 225 -16.89 -6.26 -19.63
CA THR A 225 -17.24 -5.40 -20.77
C THR A 225 -16.33 -5.71 -21.96
N PRO A 226 -16.60 -5.16 -23.14
CA PRO A 226 -15.72 -5.36 -24.30
C PRO A 226 -14.28 -4.88 -24.11
N THR A 227 -14.01 -3.97 -23.16
CA THR A 227 -12.69 -3.34 -22.96
C THR A 227 -12.10 -3.56 -21.58
N LEU A 228 -12.92 -3.96 -20.59
CA LEU A 228 -12.50 -4.10 -19.18
C LEU A 228 -13.02 -5.43 -18.60
N THR A 229 -12.19 -6.06 -17.76
CA THR A 229 -12.57 -7.26 -17.04
C THR A 229 -11.95 -7.29 -15.64
N THR A 230 -12.60 -8.00 -14.71
CA THR A 230 -12.04 -8.46 -13.44
C THR A 230 -11.93 -9.99 -13.39
N ASP A 231 -12.04 -10.63 -14.55
CA ASP A 231 -11.95 -12.07 -14.75
C ASP A 231 -12.76 -12.90 -13.74
N ASP A 232 -12.10 -13.72 -12.92
CA ASP A 232 -12.72 -14.64 -11.96
C ASP A 232 -13.20 -13.98 -10.66
N HIS A 233 -13.06 -12.64 -10.54
CA HIS A 233 -13.53 -11.92 -9.37
C HIS A 233 -15.07 -11.96 -9.25
N ASP A 234 -15.55 -12.38 -8.09
CA ASP A 234 -16.96 -12.63 -7.81
C ASP A 234 -17.70 -11.42 -7.20
N ALA A 235 -17.17 -10.22 -7.34
CA ALA A 235 -17.66 -8.98 -6.73
C ALA A 235 -17.68 -8.98 -5.19
N GLN A 236 -17.03 -9.95 -4.53
CA GLN A 236 -17.08 -10.07 -3.08
C GLN A 236 -15.78 -9.64 -2.43
N ALA A 237 -15.88 -8.90 -1.31
CA ALA A 237 -14.80 -8.73 -0.36
C ALA A 237 -15.02 -9.60 0.88
N VAL A 238 -13.94 -10.27 1.31
CA VAL A 238 -13.95 -11.04 2.56
C VAL A 238 -13.50 -10.14 3.70
N VAL A 239 -14.25 -10.17 4.80
CA VAL A 239 -13.95 -9.43 6.02
C VAL A 239 -13.26 -10.33 7.03
N LEU A 240 -12.12 -9.86 7.54
CA LEU A 240 -11.46 -10.48 8.69
C LEU A 240 -11.36 -9.46 9.83
N ILE A 241 -11.61 -9.91 11.05
CA ILE A 241 -11.63 -9.07 12.24
C ILE A 241 -10.59 -9.58 13.25
N ALA A 242 -9.74 -8.69 13.75
CA ALA A 242 -8.99 -8.87 14.97
C ALA A 242 -9.84 -8.31 16.11
N PRO A 243 -10.45 -9.14 16.95
CA PRO A 243 -11.37 -8.69 18.00
C PRO A 243 -10.61 -7.92 19.08
N ARG A 244 -11.35 -7.05 19.78
CA ARG A 244 -10.87 -6.43 21.02
C ARG A 244 -10.62 -7.54 22.05
N ALA A 245 -9.52 -7.45 22.79
CA ALA A 245 -9.32 -8.33 23.93
C ALA A 245 -10.53 -8.22 24.87
N PRO A 246 -11.05 -9.33 25.41
CA PRO A 246 -12.11 -9.26 26.42
C PRO A 246 -11.58 -8.37 27.56
N GLY A 247 -12.34 -7.31 27.90
CA GLY A 247 -12.02 -6.44 29.02
C GLY A 247 -12.03 -7.29 30.30
N PHE A 248 -10.94 -7.17 31.06
CA PHE A 248 -10.89 -7.68 32.43
C PHE A 248 -11.60 -6.74 33.38
#